data_514a0ac013bd5e1277439e2aace69a1b
#
_entry.id   514a0ac013bd5e1277439e2aace69a1b
#
_cell.length_a   1.000
_cell.length_b   1.000
_cell.length_c   1.000
_cell.angle_alpha   90.00
_cell.angle_beta   90.00
_cell.angle_gamma   90.00
#
_symmetry.space_group_name_H-M   'P 1'
#
loop_
_entity.id
_entity.type
_entity.pdbx_description
1 polymer ?
#
loop_
_entity_poly.entity_id
_entity_poly.type
_entity_poly.pdbx_seq_one_letter_code
_entity_poly.pdbx_strand_id
1 'polypeptide(L)'
;MNVVQVPTIVRNLAIQFHRSMICAFAFISIWSTGAFAQTSHPHNASPQAQTDDQKNNQSALIKIVRDSTERFQDVAEAVREGYTLQFGCVSGPDQGAMGLHFVNSDLVSRGIIDPTRPQIVIYEPTGDGHLKLIGVDFLLIASVWDADKTHTGPPQLMGQLFHFWESPNRFGLPAFYTLHIWAWKENPNGAFVNWHPNVSCQSFGGN
;
A
#
# COMPACT_ATOMS: atom_id res chain seq x y z
N MET A 1 28.56 35.38 -2.87
CA MET A 1 28.57 34.53 -1.65
C MET A 1 27.85 35.29 -0.55
N ASN A 2 26.54 35.05 -0.38
CA ASN A 2 25.79 35.64 0.73
C ASN A 2 25.08 34.47 1.43
N VAL A 3 25.56 34.19 2.65
CA VAL A 3 25.00 33.20 3.56
C VAL A 3 23.85 33.87 4.32
N VAL A 4 22.65 33.37 4.14
CA VAL A 4 21.48 33.81 4.91
C VAL A 4 21.40 32.93 6.18
N GLN A 5 21.59 33.56 7.33
CA GLN A 5 21.40 32.95 8.65
C GLN A 5 19.91 32.94 9.03
N VAL A 6 19.41 31.79 9.48
CA VAL A 6 18.08 31.62 10.06
C VAL A 6 18.19 31.72 11.59
N PRO A 7 17.40 32.54 12.29
CA PRO A 7 17.47 32.64 13.74
C PRO A 7 16.69 31.53 14.44
N THR A 8 17.38 30.88 15.38
CA THR A 8 16.83 29.90 16.34
C THR A 8 16.02 30.64 17.42
N ILE A 9 14.73 30.41 17.50
CA ILE A 9 13.91 30.85 18.65
C ILE A 9 13.60 29.61 19.51
N VAL A 10 14.33 29.51 20.62
CA VAL A 10 14.02 28.59 21.73
C VAL A 10 13.04 29.31 22.68
N ARG A 11 11.85 28.83 22.85
CA ARG A 11 10.93 29.26 23.94
C ARG A 11 10.71 28.12 24.90
N ASN A 12 11.34 28.24 26.07
CA ASN A 12 11.06 27.44 27.27
C ASN A 12 9.65 27.76 27.77
N LEU A 13 8.82 26.75 27.94
CA LEU A 13 7.57 26.83 28.69
C LEU A 13 7.71 25.97 29.92
N ALA A 14 7.87 26.61 31.08
CA ALA A 14 7.87 25.99 32.39
C ALA A 14 6.45 25.57 32.77
N ILE A 15 6.25 24.29 33.07
CA ILE A 15 4.98 23.75 33.59
C ILE A 15 5.03 23.81 35.11
N GLN A 16 4.18 24.64 35.69
CA GLN A 16 3.95 24.70 37.14
C GLN A 16 3.07 23.55 37.60
N PHE A 17 3.60 22.77 38.53
CA PHE A 17 2.82 21.78 39.26
C PHE A 17 1.93 22.45 40.35
N HIS A 18 0.61 22.34 40.21
CA HIS A 18 -0.33 22.61 41.28
C HIS A 18 -0.62 21.32 42.04
N ARG A 19 -0.25 21.35 43.33
CA ARG A 19 -0.70 20.36 44.35
C ARG A 19 -2.13 20.69 44.74
N SER A 20 -3.05 19.75 44.63
CA SER A 20 -4.37 19.82 45.25
C SER A 20 -4.75 18.47 45.82
N MET A 21 -4.71 18.46 47.13
CA MET A 21 -5.66 18.02 48.14
C MET A 21 -6.45 16.73 47.93
N ILE A 22 -6.09 15.77 48.76
CA ILE A 22 -6.75 14.48 49.00
C ILE A 22 -8.08 14.68 49.69
N CYS A 23 -9.20 14.31 49.06
CA CYS A 23 -10.47 14.01 49.73
C CYS A 23 -10.72 12.51 49.67
N ALA A 24 -10.61 11.86 50.82
CA ALA A 24 -10.98 10.47 51.03
C ALA A 24 -12.50 10.32 51.05
N PHE A 25 -13.08 9.70 50.03
CA PHE A 25 -14.44 9.15 50.10
C PHE A 25 -14.36 7.64 50.13
N ALA A 26 -14.80 7.08 51.25
CA ALA A 26 -15.00 5.64 51.41
C ALA A 26 -16.20 5.22 50.54
N PHE A 27 -15.97 4.49 49.48
CA PHE A 27 -17.02 3.82 48.71
C PHE A 27 -17.11 2.35 49.17
N ILE A 28 -18.26 2.01 49.68
CA ILE A 28 -18.68 0.64 49.96
C ILE A 28 -18.85 -0.09 48.62
N SER A 29 -17.98 -1.04 48.38
CA SER A 29 -18.05 -1.88 47.18
C SER A 29 -19.09 -2.99 47.37
N ILE A 30 -20.25 -2.84 46.74
CA ILE A 30 -21.21 -3.95 46.58
C ILE A 30 -20.70 -4.77 45.38
N TRP A 31 -20.15 -5.95 45.67
CA TRP A 31 -19.76 -6.90 44.63
C TRP A 31 -21.00 -7.62 44.10
N SER A 32 -21.55 -7.15 42.99
CA SER A 32 -22.48 -7.92 42.18
C SER A 32 -21.67 -8.81 41.26
N THR A 33 -21.61 -10.10 41.54
CA THR A 33 -21.08 -11.11 40.61
C THR A 33 -22.06 -11.32 39.47
N GLY A 34 -22.05 -10.42 38.50
CA GLY A 34 -22.68 -10.65 37.21
C GLY A 34 -21.81 -11.59 36.40
N ALA A 35 -22.19 -12.85 36.27
CA ALA A 35 -21.60 -13.77 35.33
C ALA A 35 -21.94 -13.29 33.89
N PHE A 36 -21.04 -12.55 33.26
CA PHE A 36 -21.15 -12.32 31.81
C PHE A 36 -20.84 -13.63 31.09
N ALA A 37 -21.86 -14.30 30.58
CA ALA A 37 -21.68 -15.37 29.63
C ALA A 37 -21.05 -14.76 28.40
N GLN A 38 -19.74 -14.93 28.24
CA GLN A 38 -19.06 -14.68 26.95
C GLN A 38 -19.58 -15.73 25.96
N THR A 39 -20.54 -15.33 25.12
CA THR A 39 -20.84 -16.07 23.92
C THR A 39 -19.62 -15.97 23.01
N SER A 40 -18.76 -16.98 23.08
CA SER A 40 -17.71 -17.20 22.08
C SER A 40 -18.39 -17.49 20.74
N HIS A 41 -18.50 -16.46 19.90
CA HIS A 41 -18.83 -16.69 18.50
C HIS A 41 -17.65 -17.41 17.87
N PRO A 42 -17.81 -18.65 17.37
CA PRO A 42 -16.74 -19.29 16.64
C PRO A 42 -16.53 -18.53 15.32
N HIS A 43 -15.49 -17.72 15.24
CA HIS A 43 -15.01 -17.14 13.98
C HIS A 43 -14.30 -18.23 13.14
N ASN A 44 -14.99 -19.34 12.90
CA ASN A 44 -14.66 -20.25 11.84
C ASN A 44 -15.39 -19.82 10.56
N ALA A 45 -15.11 -18.59 10.09
CA ALA A 45 -15.43 -18.26 8.71
C ALA A 45 -14.46 -19.07 7.84
N SER A 46 -14.91 -20.22 7.35
CA SER A 46 -14.22 -20.89 6.24
C SER A 46 -13.99 -19.85 5.14
N PRO A 47 -12.81 -19.85 4.46
CA PRO A 47 -12.59 -18.96 3.33
C PRO A 47 -13.75 -19.10 2.36
N GLN A 48 -14.52 -18.03 2.18
CA GLN A 48 -15.68 -18.04 1.33
C GLN A 48 -15.20 -18.26 -0.10
N ALA A 49 -15.60 -19.35 -0.75
CA ALA A 49 -15.21 -19.66 -2.11
C ALA A 49 -15.64 -18.51 -3.02
N GLN A 50 -14.71 -18.03 -3.87
CA GLN A 50 -15.02 -17.00 -4.85
C GLN A 50 -16.10 -17.47 -5.82
N THR A 51 -17.02 -16.57 -6.15
CA THR A 51 -18.02 -16.82 -7.18
C THR A 51 -17.38 -16.88 -8.57
N ASP A 52 -18.05 -17.51 -9.53
CA ASP A 52 -17.55 -17.58 -10.90
C ASP A 52 -17.43 -16.18 -11.52
N ASP A 53 -18.35 -15.26 -11.21
CA ASP A 53 -18.23 -13.87 -11.66
C ASP A 53 -17.00 -13.16 -11.08
N GLN A 54 -16.66 -13.41 -9.82
CA GLN A 54 -15.43 -12.85 -9.21
C GLN A 54 -14.17 -13.38 -9.92
N LYS A 55 -14.12 -14.68 -10.22
CA LYS A 55 -12.99 -15.29 -10.96
C LYS A 55 -12.89 -14.74 -12.39
N ASN A 56 -14.02 -14.58 -13.06
CA ASN A 56 -14.08 -14.03 -14.42
C ASN A 56 -13.58 -12.57 -14.45
N ASN A 57 -14.01 -11.75 -13.50
CA ASN A 57 -13.57 -10.36 -13.38
C ASN A 57 -12.06 -10.26 -13.08
N GLN A 58 -11.52 -11.12 -12.21
CA GLN A 58 -10.09 -11.19 -11.93
C GLN A 58 -9.30 -11.56 -13.17
N SER A 59 -9.73 -12.58 -13.90
CA SER A 59 -9.08 -13.03 -15.13
C SER A 59 -9.11 -11.95 -16.21
N ALA A 60 -10.23 -11.25 -16.36
CA ALA A 60 -10.38 -10.14 -17.29
C ALA A 60 -9.47 -8.96 -16.94
N LEU A 61 -9.37 -8.60 -15.64
CA LEU A 61 -8.48 -7.53 -15.18
C LEU A 61 -7.01 -7.86 -15.46
N ILE A 62 -6.57 -9.08 -15.14
CA ILE A 62 -5.19 -9.52 -15.43
C ILE A 62 -4.91 -9.44 -16.93
N LYS A 63 -5.86 -9.85 -17.77
CA LYS A 63 -5.72 -9.76 -19.23
C LYS A 63 -5.60 -8.32 -19.70
N ILE A 64 -6.46 -7.41 -19.25
CA ILE A 64 -6.41 -5.99 -19.60
C ILE A 64 -5.04 -5.40 -19.23
N VAL A 65 -4.57 -5.68 -18.02
CA VAL A 65 -3.26 -5.20 -17.56
C VAL A 65 -2.13 -5.75 -18.44
N ARG A 66 -2.12 -7.06 -18.74
CA ARG A 66 -1.13 -7.64 -19.65
C ARG A 66 -1.13 -6.96 -21.03
N ASP A 67 -2.29 -6.90 -21.66
CA ASP A 67 -2.42 -6.33 -23.01
C ASP A 67 -1.95 -4.87 -23.05
N SER A 68 -2.26 -4.09 -22.02
CA SER A 68 -1.91 -2.66 -21.96
C SER A 68 -0.47 -2.38 -21.56
N THR A 69 0.20 -3.33 -20.89
CA THR A 69 1.58 -3.16 -20.40
C THR A 69 2.61 -4.03 -21.10
N GLU A 70 2.24 -4.78 -22.13
CA GLU A 70 3.14 -5.67 -22.86
C GLU A 70 4.40 -4.96 -23.37
N ARG A 71 4.25 -3.73 -23.86
CA ARG A 71 5.38 -2.91 -24.34
C ARG A 71 6.40 -2.60 -23.24
N PHE A 72 5.99 -2.61 -21.98
CA PHE A 72 6.87 -2.35 -20.83
C PHE A 72 7.74 -3.56 -20.44
N GLN A 73 7.67 -4.67 -21.18
CA GLN A 73 8.72 -5.71 -21.10
C GLN A 73 10.09 -5.13 -21.46
N ASP A 74 10.13 -4.08 -22.31
CA ASP A 74 11.28 -3.20 -22.43
C ASP A 74 11.12 -2.03 -21.43
N VAL A 75 11.96 -2.01 -20.40
CA VAL A 75 11.94 -0.94 -19.38
C VAL A 75 12.16 0.46 -19.98
N ALA A 76 12.87 0.56 -21.11
CA ALA A 76 13.07 1.85 -21.77
C ALA A 76 11.75 2.44 -22.31
N GLU A 77 10.78 1.60 -22.67
CA GLU A 77 9.44 2.06 -23.04
C GLU A 77 8.73 2.69 -21.83
N ALA A 78 8.80 2.04 -20.66
CA ALA A 78 8.22 2.62 -19.44
C ALA A 78 8.86 3.97 -19.10
N VAL A 79 10.19 4.06 -19.17
CA VAL A 79 10.92 5.32 -18.92
C VAL A 79 10.50 6.41 -19.92
N ARG A 80 10.34 6.09 -21.21
CA ARG A 80 9.87 7.05 -22.21
C ARG A 80 8.45 7.55 -21.96
N GLU A 81 7.61 6.73 -21.34
CA GLU A 81 6.24 7.10 -20.94
C GLU A 81 6.18 7.79 -19.58
N GLY A 82 7.32 8.15 -18.96
CA GLY A 82 7.39 8.94 -17.74
C GLY A 82 7.41 8.13 -16.45
N TYR A 83 7.63 6.81 -16.52
CA TYR A 83 7.85 5.99 -15.33
C TYR A 83 9.29 6.09 -14.87
N THR A 84 9.50 6.33 -13.58
CA THR A 84 10.83 6.44 -12.96
C THR A 84 10.94 5.58 -11.73
N LEU A 85 12.12 4.98 -11.49
CA LEU A 85 12.36 4.15 -10.32
C LEU A 85 12.20 4.97 -9.04
N GLN A 86 11.35 4.48 -8.13
CA GLN A 86 11.15 5.02 -6.80
C GLN A 86 11.35 3.91 -5.75
N PHE A 87 11.79 4.29 -4.54
CA PHE A 87 11.92 3.40 -3.36
C PHE A 87 12.96 2.27 -3.48
N GLY A 88 13.75 2.20 -4.57
CA GLY A 88 14.66 1.09 -4.82
C GLY A 88 13.93 -0.24 -5.00
N CYS A 89 14.57 -1.35 -4.61
CA CYS A 89 13.93 -2.66 -4.62
C CYS A 89 13.26 -2.94 -3.28
N VAL A 90 11.93 -3.07 -3.28
CA VAL A 90 11.13 -3.24 -2.06
C VAL A 90 11.09 -4.71 -1.66
N SER A 91 11.67 -5.02 -0.50
CA SER A 91 11.67 -6.38 0.08
C SER A 91 11.08 -6.39 1.49
N GLY A 92 10.57 -7.53 1.91
CA GLY A 92 10.13 -7.84 3.28
C GLY A 92 11.05 -8.88 3.92
N PRO A 93 11.15 -8.92 5.25
CA PRO A 93 12.06 -9.87 5.93
C PRO A 93 11.72 -11.34 5.66
N ASP A 94 10.42 -11.69 5.63
CA ASP A 94 9.96 -13.08 5.55
C ASP A 94 8.89 -13.30 4.47
N GLN A 95 8.60 -12.29 3.63
CA GLN A 95 7.48 -12.30 2.69
C GLN A 95 7.92 -12.32 1.22
N GLY A 96 9.23 -12.35 0.97
CA GLY A 96 9.80 -12.15 -0.35
C GLY A 96 9.92 -10.66 -0.68
N ALA A 97 9.58 -10.27 -1.90
CA ALA A 97 9.70 -8.88 -2.32
C ALA A 97 8.49 -8.42 -3.15
N MET A 98 8.37 -7.11 -3.28
CA MET A 98 7.48 -6.46 -4.25
C MET A 98 8.24 -6.16 -5.56
N GLY A 99 9.57 -5.96 -5.50
CA GLY A 99 10.41 -5.61 -6.64
C GLY A 99 10.65 -4.11 -6.78
N LEU A 100 11.04 -3.71 -7.98
CA LEU A 100 11.40 -2.34 -8.36
C LEU A 100 10.15 -1.61 -8.88
N HIS A 101 9.76 -0.53 -8.21
CA HIS A 101 8.58 0.26 -8.57
C HIS A 101 8.97 1.43 -9.46
N PHE A 102 8.61 1.35 -10.73
CA PHE A 102 8.70 2.46 -11.67
C PHE A 102 7.38 3.22 -11.66
N VAL A 103 7.40 4.42 -11.11
CA VAL A 103 6.21 5.24 -10.82
C VAL A 103 6.05 6.33 -11.86
N ASN A 104 4.84 6.48 -12.39
CA ASN A 104 4.43 7.63 -13.18
C ASN A 104 3.71 8.63 -12.27
N SER A 105 4.44 9.66 -11.82
CA SER A 105 3.93 10.65 -10.87
C SER A 105 2.76 11.47 -11.41
N ASP A 106 2.70 11.68 -12.73
CA ASP A 106 1.58 12.39 -13.36
C ASP A 106 0.28 11.59 -13.27
N LEU A 107 0.37 10.25 -13.42
CA LEU A 107 -0.79 9.37 -13.24
C LEU A 107 -1.22 9.31 -11.77
N VAL A 108 -0.26 9.25 -10.83
CA VAL A 108 -0.56 9.29 -9.40
C VAL A 108 -1.28 10.59 -9.03
N SER A 109 -0.81 11.73 -9.53
CA SER A 109 -1.37 13.05 -9.20
C SER A 109 -2.81 13.24 -9.69
N ARG A 110 -3.21 12.52 -10.75
CA ARG A 110 -4.57 12.59 -11.32
C ARG A 110 -5.60 11.89 -10.45
N GLY A 111 -5.21 10.90 -9.63
CA GLY A 111 -6.13 10.16 -8.76
C GLY A 111 -7.20 9.36 -9.52
N ILE A 112 -6.94 8.96 -10.78
CA ILE A 112 -7.89 8.25 -11.65
C ILE A 112 -7.51 6.78 -11.74
N ILE A 113 -8.50 5.89 -11.62
CA ILE A 113 -8.35 4.46 -11.85
C ILE A 113 -8.69 4.15 -13.30
N ASP A 114 -7.69 3.68 -14.06
CA ASP A 114 -7.85 3.19 -15.42
C ASP A 114 -7.09 1.85 -15.54
N PRO A 115 -7.78 0.72 -15.77
CA PRO A 115 -7.14 -0.60 -15.81
C PRO A 115 -6.08 -0.73 -16.91
N THR A 116 -6.08 0.17 -17.90
CA THR A 116 -5.10 0.18 -18.99
C THR A 116 -3.90 1.08 -18.71
N ARG A 117 -3.93 1.87 -17.63
CA ARG A 117 -2.90 2.86 -17.30
C ARG A 117 -2.52 2.83 -15.82
N PRO A 118 -1.84 1.76 -15.37
CA PRO A 118 -1.39 1.65 -13.99
C PRO A 118 -0.43 2.78 -13.64
N GLN A 119 -0.49 3.29 -12.41
CA GLN A 119 0.43 4.31 -11.92
C GLN A 119 1.85 3.79 -11.75
N ILE A 120 2.00 2.48 -11.59
CA ILE A 120 3.29 1.84 -11.31
C ILE A 120 3.41 0.58 -12.16
N VAL A 121 4.59 0.38 -12.76
CA VAL A 121 5.01 -0.89 -13.34
C VAL A 121 6.13 -1.48 -12.51
N ILE A 122 6.09 -2.80 -12.28
CA ILE A 122 6.94 -3.48 -11.31
C ILE A 122 7.88 -4.44 -12.02
N TYR A 123 9.17 -4.32 -11.71
CA TYR A 123 10.21 -5.18 -12.26
C TYR A 123 10.93 -5.98 -11.19
N GLU A 124 11.38 -7.17 -11.58
CA GLU A 124 12.34 -7.98 -10.84
C GLU A 124 13.72 -7.82 -11.46
N PRO A 125 14.76 -7.49 -10.66
CA PRO A 125 16.14 -7.45 -11.16
C PRO A 125 16.63 -8.89 -11.38
N THR A 126 17.21 -9.15 -12.56
CA THR A 126 17.84 -10.44 -12.91
C THR A 126 19.33 -10.39 -12.70
N GLY A 127 19.97 -11.56 -12.50
CA GLY A 127 21.41 -11.62 -12.17
C GLY A 127 22.36 -11.17 -13.30
N ASP A 128 21.82 -10.94 -14.49
CA ASP A 128 22.54 -10.45 -15.69
C ASP A 128 22.41 -8.93 -15.89
N GLY A 129 21.82 -8.23 -14.91
CA GLY A 129 21.61 -6.77 -14.94
C GLY A 129 20.38 -6.32 -15.71
N HIS A 130 19.58 -7.26 -16.24
CA HIS A 130 18.30 -6.93 -16.87
C HIS A 130 17.17 -6.80 -15.83
N LEU A 131 16.09 -6.16 -16.27
CA LEU A 131 14.85 -6.01 -15.51
C LEU A 131 13.73 -6.80 -16.20
N LYS A 132 13.05 -7.66 -15.45
CA LYS A 132 11.92 -8.44 -15.94
C LYS A 132 10.63 -7.83 -15.41
N LEU A 133 9.71 -7.44 -16.29
CA LEU A 133 8.37 -7.01 -15.89
C LEU A 133 7.65 -8.17 -15.20
N ILE A 134 7.13 -7.94 -13.99
CA ILE A 134 6.46 -8.96 -13.18
C ILE A 134 5.02 -8.60 -12.82
N GLY A 135 4.69 -7.32 -12.77
CA GLY A 135 3.37 -6.85 -12.40
C GLY A 135 3.21 -5.35 -12.51
N VAL A 136 2.11 -4.89 -11.98
CA VAL A 136 1.78 -3.46 -11.87
C VAL A 136 1.21 -3.16 -10.50
N ASP A 137 1.13 -1.85 -10.16
CA ASP A 137 0.42 -1.39 -8.99
C ASP A 137 -0.38 -0.12 -9.33
N PHE A 138 -1.61 -0.08 -8.87
CA PHE A 138 -2.46 1.11 -8.92
C PHE A 138 -2.34 1.82 -7.57
N LEU A 139 -1.92 3.08 -7.59
CA LEU A 139 -1.69 3.86 -6.39
C LEU A 139 -2.48 5.16 -6.41
N LEU A 140 -3.25 5.41 -5.35
CA LEU A 140 -4.06 6.62 -5.16
C LEU A 140 -3.75 7.23 -3.80
N ILE A 141 -3.43 8.52 -3.78
CA ILE A 141 -3.28 9.24 -2.50
C ILE A 141 -4.66 9.35 -1.85
N ALA A 142 -4.78 8.86 -0.61
CA ALA A 142 -6.06 8.74 0.08
C ALA A 142 -6.78 10.09 0.20
N SER A 143 -6.08 11.17 0.54
CA SER A 143 -6.67 12.51 0.64
C SER A 143 -7.22 13.05 -0.69
N VAL A 144 -6.67 12.58 -1.83
CA VAL A 144 -7.19 12.95 -3.16
C VAL A 144 -8.46 12.17 -3.48
N TRP A 145 -8.44 10.86 -3.25
CA TRP A 145 -9.59 9.99 -3.47
C TRP A 145 -10.78 10.36 -2.57
N ASP A 146 -10.54 10.51 -1.27
CA ASP A 146 -11.58 10.78 -0.27
C ASP A 146 -12.15 12.20 -0.35
N ALA A 147 -11.46 13.14 -1.01
CA ALA A 147 -11.96 14.49 -1.24
C ALA A 147 -13.10 14.53 -2.27
N ASP A 148 -13.14 13.60 -3.21
CA ASP A 148 -14.21 13.49 -4.19
C ASP A 148 -15.46 12.87 -3.56
N LYS A 149 -16.51 13.70 -3.37
CA LYS A 149 -17.77 13.30 -2.72
C LYS A 149 -18.63 12.37 -3.57
N THR A 150 -18.24 12.09 -4.80
CA THR A 150 -18.90 11.05 -5.63
C THR A 150 -18.43 9.64 -5.26
N HIS A 151 -17.27 9.51 -4.59
CA HIS A 151 -16.81 8.24 -4.08
C HIS A 151 -17.55 7.86 -2.80
N THR A 152 -18.15 6.66 -2.77
CA THR A 152 -18.95 6.16 -1.65
C THR A 152 -18.20 5.21 -0.72
N GLY A 153 -16.88 5.02 -0.94
CA GLY A 153 -16.05 4.12 -0.15
C GLY A 153 -14.64 3.97 -0.70
N PRO A 154 -13.89 2.98 -0.21
CA PRO A 154 -12.55 2.73 -0.69
C PRO A 154 -12.54 2.38 -2.19
N PRO A 155 -11.46 2.69 -2.91
CA PRO A 155 -11.37 2.40 -4.33
C PRO A 155 -11.43 0.90 -4.60
N GLN A 156 -12.03 0.57 -5.74
CA GLN A 156 -12.07 -0.80 -6.25
C GLN A 156 -11.93 -0.80 -7.77
N LEU A 157 -11.35 -1.85 -8.32
CA LEU A 157 -11.17 -2.05 -9.74
C LEU A 157 -11.66 -3.45 -10.13
N MET A 158 -12.74 -3.53 -10.91
CA MET A 158 -13.36 -4.79 -11.36
C MET A 158 -13.60 -5.78 -10.19
N GLY A 159 -14.09 -5.26 -9.05
CA GLY A 159 -14.39 -6.05 -7.84
C GLY A 159 -13.18 -6.34 -6.95
N GLN A 160 -11.98 -5.85 -7.29
CA GLN A 160 -10.80 -5.92 -6.41
C GLN A 160 -10.72 -4.65 -5.57
N LEU A 161 -10.77 -4.80 -4.24
CA LEU A 161 -10.58 -3.71 -3.30
C LEU A 161 -9.11 -3.34 -3.20
N PHE A 162 -8.83 -2.05 -3.08
CA PHE A 162 -7.49 -1.56 -2.81
C PHE A 162 -7.14 -1.75 -1.33
N HIS A 163 -5.88 -2.06 -1.05
CA HIS A 163 -5.31 -2.06 0.30
C HIS A 163 -5.05 -0.62 0.74
N PHE A 164 -5.34 -0.31 1.99
CA PHE A 164 -5.05 0.98 2.58
C PHE A 164 -3.74 0.95 3.38
N TRP A 165 -2.90 1.96 3.15
CA TRP A 165 -1.67 2.19 3.90
C TRP A 165 -1.76 3.52 4.63
N GLU A 166 -1.65 3.47 5.95
CA GLU A 166 -1.64 4.66 6.79
C GLU A 166 -0.31 5.44 6.64
N SER A 167 -0.33 6.67 7.11
CA SER A 167 0.89 7.48 7.30
C SER A 167 1.15 7.67 8.80
N PRO A 168 2.42 7.55 9.28
CA PRO A 168 3.64 7.33 8.50
C PRO A 168 3.80 5.89 8.04
N ASN A 169 4.40 5.70 6.86
CA ASN A 169 4.70 4.38 6.29
C ASN A 169 6.16 4.31 5.81
N ARG A 170 6.63 3.09 5.50
CA ARG A 170 8.02 2.85 5.08
C ARG A 170 8.43 3.54 3.78
N PHE A 171 7.48 4.01 3.00
CA PHE A 171 7.71 4.68 1.72
C PHE A 171 7.83 6.20 1.86
N GLY A 172 7.55 6.76 3.07
CA GLY A 172 7.51 8.20 3.29
C GLY A 172 6.37 8.91 2.57
N LEU A 173 5.36 8.18 2.12
CA LEU A 173 4.19 8.71 1.43
C LEU A 173 3.11 9.15 2.43
N PRO A 174 2.24 10.11 2.05
CA PRO A 174 0.94 10.28 2.70
C PRO A 174 0.16 8.96 2.71
N ALA A 175 -0.93 8.86 3.47
CA ALA A 175 -1.80 7.69 3.40
C ALA A 175 -2.29 7.46 1.96
N PHE A 176 -2.33 6.20 1.53
CA PHE A 176 -2.66 5.85 0.15
C PHE A 176 -3.39 4.52 0.05
N TYR A 177 -4.10 4.35 -1.05
CA TYR A 177 -4.69 3.10 -1.48
C TYR A 177 -3.82 2.47 -2.58
N THR A 178 -3.67 1.14 -2.57
CA THR A 178 -2.86 0.42 -3.54
C THR A 178 -3.50 -0.92 -3.95
N LEU A 179 -3.32 -1.32 -5.20
CA LEU A 179 -3.74 -2.62 -5.72
C LEU A 179 -2.64 -3.21 -6.59
N HIS A 180 -1.84 -4.12 -6.02
CA HIS A 180 -0.87 -4.91 -6.76
C HIS A 180 -1.55 -5.94 -7.65
N ILE A 181 -1.05 -6.10 -8.88
CA ILE A 181 -1.51 -7.12 -9.82
C ILE A 181 -0.29 -7.84 -10.42
N TRP A 182 -0.10 -9.10 -10.01
CA TRP A 182 0.96 -9.98 -10.52
C TRP A 182 0.59 -10.53 -11.90
N ALA A 183 0.53 -9.63 -12.89
CA ALA A 183 0.05 -9.98 -14.22
C ALA A 183 1.07 -10.77 -15.05
N TRP A 184 2.39 -10.64 -14.78
CA TRP A 184 3.46 -11.19 -15.58
C TRP A 184 4.28 -12.27 -14.88
N LYS A 185 4.12 -12.44 -13.57
CA LYS A 185 4.71 -13.51 -12.76
C LYS A 185 3.63 -14.07 -11.85
N GLU A 186 3.37 -15.36 -11.97
CA GLU A 186 2.38 -16.04 -11.13
C GLU A 186 2.83 -16.02 -9.65
N ASN A 187 1.94 -15.52 -8.80
CA ASN A 187 2.17 -15.46 -7.36
C ASN A 187 1.39 -16.61 -6.66
N PRO A 188 2.07 -17.53 -5.96
CA PRO A 188 1.40 -18.65 -5.30
C PRO A 188 0.42 -18.22 -4.20
N ASN A 189 0.57 -17.00 -3.67
CA ASN A 189 -0.32 -16.43 -2.66
C ASN A 189 -1.52 -15.67 -3.25
N GLY A 190 -1.63 -15.63 -4.59
CA GLY A 190 -2.70 -14.93 -5.31
C GLY A 190 -2.23 -13.73 -6.12
N ALA A 191 -3.00 -13.38 -7.15
CA ALA A 191 -2.61 -12.35 -8.10
C ALA A 191 -2.73 -10.91 -7.56
N PHE A 192 -3.42 -10.69 -6.44
CA PHE A 192 -3.78 -9.36 -5.92
C PHE A 192 -3.23 -9.09 -4.51
N VAL A 193 -2.19 -9.81 -4.10
CA VAL A 193 -1.51 -9.61 -2.82
C VAL A 193 -0.26 -8.76 -3.00
N ASN A 194 0.14 -8.04 -1.93
CA ASN A 194 1.27 -7.10 -2.01
C ASN A 194 2.63 -7.79 -2.19
N TRP A 195 2.84 -8.97 -1.58
CA TRP A 195 4.14 -9.63 -1.52
C TRP A 195 4.19 -10.87 -2.38
N HIS A 196 5.34 -11.11 -3.00
CA HIS A 196 5.60 -12.30 -3.81
C HIS A 196 6.76 -13.09 -3.22
N PRO A 197 6.54 -14.34 -2.73
CA PRO A 197 7.58 -15.11 -2.04
C PRO A 197 8.77 -15.49 -2.95
N ASN A 198 8.54 -15.53 -4.27
CA ASN A 198 9.55 -15.92 -5.26
C ASN A 198 10.10 -14.71 -6.05
N VAL A 199 9.93 -13.48 -5.55
CA VAL A 199 10.60 -12.27 -6.04
C VAL A 199 11.75 -11.93 -5.12
N SER A 200 12.89 -11.55 -5.68
CA SER A 200 14.11 -11.25 -4.94
C SER A 200 14.72 -9.93 -5.37
N CYS A 201 15.22 -9.19 -4.38
CA CYS A 201 16.01 -7.97 -4.60
C CYS A 201 17.53 -8.22 -4.60
N GLN A 202 18.00 -9.47 -4.47
CA GLN A 202 19.42 -9.79 -4.32
C GLN A 202 20.26 -9.34 -5.52
N SER A 203 19.69 -9.34 -6.72
CA SER A 203 20.37 -8.90 -7.94
C SER A 203 20.30 -7.39 -8.18
N PHE A 204 19.65 -6.64 -7.31
CA PHE A 204 19.62 -5.19 -7.35
C PHE A 204 20.81 -4.63 -6.57
N GLY A 205 21.88 -4.31 -7.28
CA GLY A 205 23.05 -3.62 -6.73
C GLY A 205 22.74 -2.15 -6.49
N GLY A 206 21.90 -1.85 -5.54
CA GLY A 206 21.71 -0.50 -5.03
C GLY A 206 22.76 -0.23 -3.97
N ASN A 207 23.80 0.56 -4.31
CA ASN A 207 24.72 1.15 -3.36
C ASN A 207 24.05 2.33 -2.65
#